data_31d92cd1b1a8b3ae14361bb584c708ec
#
_entry.id   31d92cd1b1a8b3ae14361bb584c708ec
#
_cell.length_a   1.000
_cell.length_b   1.000
_cell.length_c   1.000
_cell.angle_alpha   90.00
_cell.angle_beta   90.00
_cell.angle_gamma   90.00
#
_symmetry.space_group_name_H-M   'P 1'
#
loop_
_entity.id
_entity.type
_entity.pdbx_description
1 polymer ?
#
loop_
_entity_poly.entity_id
_entity_poly.type
_entity_poly.pdbx_seq_one_letter_code
_entity_poly.pdbx_strand_id
1 'polypeptide(L)'
;MNNDFKIKSAYKLYSLAWRAIIPILKFNKRFADGWNQRISGENLPSADLWIQAASVGESYLAREILNKINPARRIKVLLTTNTAQGMEILESSIENVSARDSSISAAAAYFPFDSPFIMKEAVKNVRPEAMILLETELWPALIKALKEHGSKIFVVNGRITQKSLNNYMKLPWLWNYLAPDDILATTENDAKRFRRLFTSSHIDIMPNIKFDRLKSNTIPESKATSLGNIVNSDSPFVVLASIRQDEEKNVEQIIAYIKAKNTSAVIGLFPRHEQRIRAWEDILRNKGHQWELRSKVKSKVSRGTVILWDIFGELTSTYSLATSAFVGGSLKPLGGQNFLEAISCGIVPIIGPYWDNFLWVGEEICNLGLVRQASSWQEVAKMIFNDLNNPPSRSKIIEKGLTYVKERQGGTDMACRLIENAL
;
A
#
# COMPACT_ATOMS: atom_id res chain seq x y z
N MET A 1 -31.19 -17.70 25.45
CA MET A 1 -30.63 -18.65 24.45
C MET A 1 -29.12 -18.64 24.64
N ASN A 2 -28.50 -19.78 24.97
CA ASN A 2 -27.08 -19.87 25.36
C ASN A 2 -26.20 -19.37 24.19
N ASN A 3 -25.18 -18.56 24.47
CA ASN A 3 -24.26 -18.01 23.42
C ASN A 3 -23.64 -19.12 22.59
N ASP A 4 -23.32 -20.26 23.18
CA ASP A 4 -22.81 -21.44 22.49
C ASP A 4 -23.73 -21.97 21.39
N PHE A 5 -25.03 -21.98 21.62
CA PHE A 5 -26.01 -22.40 20.61
C PHE A 5 -26.04 -21.43 19.43
N LYS A 6 -26.01 -20.12 19.70
CA LYS A 6 -25.99 -19.10 18.66
C LYS A 6 -24.72 -19.22 17.80
N ILE A 7 -23.56 -19.43 18.42
CA ILE A 7 -22.27 -19.59 17.73
C ILE A 7 -22.31 -20.83 16.84
N LYS A 8 -22.72 -21.99 17.36
CA LYS A 8 -22.84 -23.24 16.58
C LYS A 8 -23.78 -23.09 15.39
N SER A 9 -24.93 -22.43 15.59
CA SER A 9 -25.90 -22.19 14.52
C SER A 9 -25.37 -21.25 13.45
N ALA A 10 -24.69 -20.14 13.83
CA ALA A 10 -24.06 -19.22 12.88
C ALA A 10 -22.98 -19.93 12.04
N TYR A 11 -22.14 -20.73 12.68
CA TYR A 11 -21.10 -21.48 11.97
C TYR A 11 -21.67 -22.55 11.04
N LYS A 12 -22.78 -23.19 11.42
CA LYS A 12 -23.47 -24.15 10.52
C LYS A 12 -24.00 -23.43 9.28
N LEU A 13 -24.63 -22.27 9.46
CA LEU A 13 -25.13 -21.46 8.35
C LEU A 13 -23.98 -20.95 7.47
N TYR A 14 -22.88 -20.47 8.09
CA TYR A 14 -21.67 -20.03 7.38
C TYR A 14 -21.04 -21.17 6.57
N SER A 15 -20.98 -22.39 7.11
CA SER A 15 -20.51 -23.57 6.41
C SER A 15 -21.37 -23.92 5.20
N LEU A 16 -22.71 -23.84 5.33
CA LEU A 16 -23.63 -24.07 4.22
C LEU A 16 -23.45 -23.01 3.12
N ALA A 17 -23.30 -21.73 3.49
CA ALA A 17 -23.03 -20.66 2.53
C ALA A 17 -21.74 -20.91 1.74
N TRP A 18 -20.63 -21.30 2.40
CA TRP A 18 -19.39 -21.62 1.74
C TRP A 18 -19.49 -22.82 0.78
N ARG A 19 -20.24 -23.87 1.14
CA ARG A 19 -20.49 -25.01 0.25
C ARG A 19 -21.18 -24.60 -1.05
N ALA A 20 -22.07 -23.62 -0.98
CA ALA A 20 -22.75 -23.08 -2.17
C ALA A 20 -21.88 -22.12 -2.99
N ILE A 21 -21.01 -21.33 -2.31
CA ILE A 21 -20.20 -20.29 -2.94
C ILE A 21 -18.96 -20.86 -3.64
N ILE A 22 -18.24 -21.83 -3.04
CA ILE A 22 -16.99 -22.37 -3.60
C ILE A 22 -17.14 -22.84 -5.07
N PRO A 23 -18.18 -23.58 -5.49
CA PRO A 23 -18.35 -23.97 -6.88
C PRO A 23 -18.46 -22.78 -7.84
N ILE A 24 -19.09 -21.68 -7.37
CA ILE A 24 -19.27 -20.45 -8.17
C ILE A 24 -17.94 -19.71 -8.33
N LEU A 25 -17.12 -19.66 -7.26
CA LEU A 25 -15.81 -19.00 -7.28
C LEU A 25 -14.83 -19.65 -8.26
N LYS A 26 -15.00 -20.92 -8.61
CA LYS A 26 -14.19 -21.63 -9.60
C LYS A 26 -14.18 -20.96 -10.97
N PHE A 27 -15.27 -20.30 -11.33
CA PHE A 27 -15.40 -19.59 -12.61
C PHE A 27 -14.82 -18.18 -12.59
N ASN A 28 -14.39 -17.69 -11.44
CA ASN A 28 -13.82 -16.35 -11.31
C ASN A 28 -12.29 -16.41 -11.53
N LYS A 29 -11.82 -15.79 -12.61
CA LYS A 29 -10.40 -15.74 -13.00
C LYS A 29 -9.46 -15.26 -11.88
N ARG A 30 -9.96 -14.42 -10.96
CA ARG A 30 -9.18 -13.92 -9.83
C ARG A 30 -8.69 -15.03 -8.88
N PHE A 31 -9.40 -16.15 -8.81
CA PHE A 31 -9.07 -17.27 -7.94
C PHE A 31 -8.48 -18.48 -8.70
N ALA A 32 -8.22 -18.33 -10.00
CA ALA A 32 -7.63 -19.38 -10.81
C ALA A 32 -6.25 -19.80 -10.28
N ASP A 33 -5.43 -18.79 -9.96
CA ASP A 33 -4.13 -19.03 -9.35
C ASP A 33 -4.30 -19.59 -7.94
N GLY A 34 -3.63 -20.71 -7.67
CA GLY A 34 -3.65 -21.38 -6.37
C GLY A 34 -4.98 -22.02 -6.01
N TRP A 35 -5.88 -22.30 -6.98
CA TRP A 35 -7.20 -22.88 -6.70
C TRP A 35 -7.14 -24.10 -5.78
N ASN A 36 -6.23 -25.05 -6.03
CA ASN A 36 -6.10 -26.25 -5.23
C ASN A 36 -5.68 -25.96 -3.77
N GLN A 37 -4.84 -24.94 -3.56
CA GLN A 37 -4.48 -24.51 -2.21
C GLN A 37 -5.64 -23.82 -1.49
N ARG A 38 -6.50 -23.09 -2.25
CA ARG A 38 -7.64 -22.35 -1.69
C ARG A 38 -8.79 -23.23 -1.22
N ILE A 39 -9.00 -24.36 -1.88
CA ILE A 39 -10.11 -25.29 -1.57
C ILE A 39 -9.74 -26.38 -0.58
N SER A 40 -8.46 -26.53 -0.26
CA SER A 40 -7.97 -27.55 0.66
C SER A 40 -6.94 -26.98 1.63
N GLY A 41 -7.15 -27.22 2.91
CA GLY A 41 -6.15 -26.91 3.94
C GLY A 41 -5.08 -27.99 4.10
N GLU A 42 -5.17 -29.11 3.37
CA GLU A 42 -4.35 -30.30 3.59
C GLU A 42 -2.87 -30.12 3.16
N ASN A 43 -2.62 -29.27 2.19
CA ASN A 43 -1.31 -29.10 1.56
C ASN A 43 -0.49 -27.92 2.14
N LEU A 44 -0.93 -27.31 3.23
CA LEU A 44 -0.16 -26.27 3.88
C LEU A 44 0.95 -26.88 4.77
N PRO A 45 2.18 -26.34 4.70
CA PRO A 45 3.27 -26.81 5.54
C PRO A 45 3.04 -26.49 7.02
N SER A 46 3.60 -27.28 7.92
CA SER A 46 3.63 -26.94 9.35
C SER A 46 4.46 -25.69 9.58
N ALA A 47 3.99 -24.80 10.46
CA ALA A 47 4.68 -23.56 10.78
C ALA A 47 4.40 -23.14 12.23
N ASP A 48 5.42 -22.56 12.89
CA ASP A 48 5.28 -22.00 14.23
C ASP A 48 4.57 -20.63 14.16
N LEU A 49 4.85 -19.86 13.10
CA LEU A 49 4.27 -18.55 12.82
C LEU A 49 3.50 -18.57 11.48
N TRP A 50 2.24 -18.14 11.48
CA TRP A 50 1.45 -17.95 10.27
C TRP A 50 1.12 -16.47 10.09
N ILE A 51 1.48 -15.86 8.96
CA ILE A 51 1.18 -14.47 8.62
C ILE A 51 0.25 -14.41 7.41
N GLN A 52 -0.93 -13.79 7.56
CA GLN A 52 -1.88 -13.56 6.48
C GLN A 52 -1.76 -12.14 5.93
N ALA A 53 -1.59 -12.04 4.61
CA ALA A 53 -1.47 -10.80 3.85
C ALA A 53 -2.40 -10.85 2.62
N ALA A 54 -3.63 -10.36 2.73
CA ALA A 54 -4.63 -10.52 1.69
C ALA A 54 -4.36 -9.72 0.40
N SER A 55 -3.58 -8.65 0.48
CA SER A 55 -3.32 -7.73 -0.63
C SER A 55 -1.83 -7.55 -0.89
N VAL A 56 -1.50 -6.97 -2.04
CA VAL A 56 -0.13 -6.55 -2.38
C VAL A 56 0.48 -5.65 -1.30
N GLY A 57 -0.32 -4.70 -0.78
CA GLY A 57 0.13 -3.79 0.29
C GLY A 57 0.52 -4.53 1.56
N GLU A 58 -0.30 -5.49 1.98
CA GLU A 58 -0.05 -6.31 3.17
C GLU A 58 1.09 -7.31 2.95
N SER A 59 1.28 -7.85 1.73
CA SER A 59 2.44 -8.68 1.41
C SER A 59 3.76 -7.93 1.63
N TYR A 60 3.78 -6.63 1.36
CA TYR A 60 4.92 -5.79 1.72
C TYR A 60 5.09 -5.62 3.24
N LEU A 61 4.00 -5.54 4.02
CA LEU A 61 4.09 -5.49 5.49
C LEU A 61 4.62 -6.81 6.05
N ALA A 62 4.13 -7.95 5.53
CA ALA A 62 4.64 -9.28 5.88
C ALA A 62 6.14 -9.39 5.58
N ARG A 63 6.60 -8.87 4.45
CA ARG A 63 8.02 -8.81 4.10
C ARG A 63 8.85 -8.01 5.10
N GLU A 64 8.37 -6.84 5.53
CA GLU A 64 9.11 -6.03 6.53
C GLU A 64 9.22 -6.78 7.87
N ILE A 65 8.16 -7.44 8.32
CA ILE A 65 8.17 -8.28 9.53
C ILE A 65 9.15 -9.44 9.34
N LEU A 66 9.04 -10.21 8.24
CA LEU A 66 9.90 -11.36 7.98
C LEU A 66 11.38 -10.96 7.88
N ASN A 67 11.66 -9.79 7.31
CA ASN A 67 13.03 -9.27 7.21
C ASN A 67 13.62 -8.80 8.54
N LYS A 68 12.81 -8.51 9.54
CA LYS A 68 13.27 -7.88 10.79
C LYS A 68 13.15 -8.78 12.00
N ILE A 69 12.25 -9.74 11.97
CA ILE A 69 12.08 -10.71 13.08
C ILE A 69 13.39 -11.44 13.38
N ASN A 70 13.70 -11.55 14.67
CA ASN A 70 14.90 -12.21 15.19
C ASN A 70 14.52 -13.20 16.30
N PRO A 71 14.02 -14.39 15.96
CA PRO A 71 13.53 -15.35 16.93
C PRO A 71 14.66 -15.96 17.76
N ALA A 72 14.40 -16.23 19.06
CA ALA A 72 15.37 -16.85 19.96
C ALA A 72 15.67 -18.31 19.58
N ARG A 73 14.83 -18.97 18.78
CA ARG A 73 14.97 -20.35 18.32
C ARG A 73 14.73 -20.45 16.82
N ARG A 74 15.05 -21.57 16.22
CA ARG A 74 14.63 -21.85 14.83
C ARG A 74 13.12 -21.92 14.73
N ILE A 75 12.55 -21.22 13.75
CA ILE A 75 11.13 -21.19 13.49
C ILE A 75 10.80 -21.47 12.03
N LYS A 76 9.62 -22.04 11.82
CA LYS A 76 9.00 -22.16 10.51
C LYS A 76 7.94 -21.08 10.37
N VAL A 77 7.94 -20.36 9.25
CA VAL A 77 7.00 -19.27 8.96
C VAL A 77 6.20 -19.62 7.71
N LEU A 78 4.88 -19.60 7.83
CA LEU A 78 3.97 -19.66 6.68
C LEU A 78 3.44 -18.26 6.37
N LEU A 79 3.67 -17.81 5.15
CA LEU A 79 3.11 -16.57 4.61
C LEU A 79 1.98 -16.91 3.65
N THR A 80 0.80 -16.30 3.83
CA THR A 80 -0.31 -16.54 2.91
C THR A 80 -0.84 -15.26 2.31
N THR A 81 -1.30 -15.33 1.04
CA THR A 81 -1.86 -14.18 0.31
C THR A 81 -3.04 -14.56 -0.57
N ASN A 82 -3.84 -13.53 -0.95
CA ASN A 82 -4.99 -13.71 -1.83
C ASN A 82 -4.71 -13.34 -3.30
N THR A 83 -3.52 -12.81 -3.64
CA THR A 83 -3.23 -12.27 -4.97
C THR A 83 -1.94 -12.84 -5.55
N ALA A 84 -1.88 -13.00 -6.89
CA ALA A 84 -0.67 -13.46 -7.58
C ALA A 84 0.52 -12.51 -7.35
N GLN A 85 0.29 -11.21 -7.47
CA GLN A 85 1.36 -10.21 -7.18
C GLN A 85 1.82 -10.24 -5.72
N GLY A 86 0.90 -10.53 -4.78
CA GLY A 86 1.26 -10.76 -3.39
C GLY A 86 2.16 -11.97 -3.23
N MET A 87 1.88 -13.07 -3.96
CA MET A 87 2.70 -14.29 -3.97
C MET A 87 4.12 -14.00 -4.44
N GLU A 88 4.31 -13.30 -5.56
CA GLU A 88 5.62 -12.90 -6.07
C GLU A 88 6.45 -12.12 -5.02
N ILE A 89 5.79 -11.21 -4.28
CA ILE A 89 6.45 -10.44 -3.21
C ILE A 89 6.88 -11.34 -2.06
N LEU A 90 6.02 -12.29 -1.66
CA LEU A 90 6.31 -13.19 -0.55
C LEU A 90 7.43 -14.17 -0.91
N GLU A 91 7.40 -14.77 -2.11
CA GLU A 91 8.44 -15.68 -2.61
C GLU A 91 9.80 -14.98 -2.68
N SER A 92 9.88 -13.80 -3.29
CA SER A 92 11.11 -12.99 -3.30
C SER A 92 11.61 -12.64 -1.89
N SER A 93 10.71 -12.46 -0.94
CA SER A 93 11.06 -12.16 0.46
C SER A 93 11.66 -13.38 1.16
N ILE A 94 11.15 -14.57 0.87
CA ILE A 94 11.64 -15.84 1.40
C ILE A 94 13.07 -16.12 0.92
N GLU A 95 13.34 -15.92 -0.37
CA GLU A 95 14.69 -16.08 -0.94
C GLU A 95 15.70 -15.18 -0.22
N ASN A 96 15.34 -13.91 0.00
CA ASN A 96 16.21 -12.95 0.69
C ASN A 96 16.48 -13.33 2.15
N VAL A 97 15.48 -13.81 2.87
CA VAL A 97 15.62 -14.21 4.29
C VAL A 97 16.41 -15.50 4.42
N SER A 98 16.14 -16.50 3.58
CA SER A 98 16.86 -17.77 3.59
C SER A 98 18.37 -17.61 3.33
N ALA A 99 18.74 -16.62 2.52
CA ALA A 99 20.14 -16.27 2.26
C ALA A 99 20.83 -15.56 3.45
N ARG A 100 20.04 -14.87 4.30
CA ARG A 100 20.55 -14.06 5.41
C ARG A 100 20.57 -14.82 6.74
N ASP A 101 19.55 -15.59 7.03
CA ASP A 101 19.29 -16.16 8.35
C ASP A 101 18.79 -17.61 8.25
N SER A 102 19.61 -18.55 8.70
CA SER A 102 19.28 -19.97 8.72
C SER A 102 18.34 -20.37 9.88
N SER A 103 18.03 -19.45 10.79
CA SER A 103 17.08 -19.72 11.89
C SER A 103 15.63 -19.65 11.45
N ILE A 104 15.35 -19.04 10.27
CA ILE A 104 14.01 -18.87 9.71
C ILE A 104 13.86 -19.74 8.46
N SER A 105 12.94 -20.70 8.53
CA SER A 105 12.50 -21.48 7.36
C SER A 105 11.11 -20.99 6.95
N ALA A 106 10.98 -20.31 5.82
CA ALA A 106 9.72 -19.72 5.38
C ALA A 106 9.15 -20.41 4.14
N ALA A 107 7.82 -20.43 4.02
CA ALA A 107 7.08 -20.89 2.85
C ALA A 107 5.95 -19.93 2.54
N ALA A 108 5.58 -19.82 1.25
CA ALA A 108 4.43 -19.04 0.79
C ALA A 108 3.34 -19.95 0.23
N ALA A 109 2.07 -19.56 0.41
CA ALA A 109 0.93 -20.25 -0.14
C ALA A 109 -0.23 -19.29 -0.41
N TYR A 110 -1.16 -19.67 -1.27
CA TYR A 110 -2.42 -18.96 -1.37
C TYR A 110 -3.28 -19.26 -0.13
N PHE A 111 -3.90 -18.19 0.40
CA PHE A 111 -4.78 -18.32 1.55
C PHE A 111 -5.99 -19.17 1.24
N PRO A 112 -6.29 -20.23 2.02
CA PRO A 112 -7.47 -21.07 1.82
C PRO A 112 -8.76 -20.28 2.02
N PHE A 113 -9.84 -20.70 1.37
CA PHE A 113 -11.15 -20.09 1.60
C PHE A 113 -11.57 -20.26 3.06
N ASP A 114 -12.16 -19.19 3.65
CA ASP A 114 -12.56 -19.17 5.06
C ASP A 114 -13.79 -20.03 5.36
N SER A 115 -13.84 -21.23 4.76
CA SER A 115 -14.83 -22.25 5.06
C SER A 115 -14.49 -22.96 6.37
N PRO A 116 -15.45 -23.19 7.28
CA PRO A 116 -15.19 -23.87 8.56
C PRO A 116 -14.47 -25.21 8.42
N PHE A 117 -14.78 -25.99 7.41
CA PHE A 117 -14.12 -27.28 7.16
C PHE A 117 -12.67 -27.07 6.70
N ILE A 118 -12.45 -26.20 5.69
CA ILE A 118 -11.12 -25.94 5.12
C ILE A 118 -10.20 -25.35 6.18
N MET A 119 -10.66 -24.35 6.94
CA MET A 119 -9.85 -23.70 7.97
C MET A 119 -9.51 -24.62 9.13
N LYS A 120 -10.41 -25.52 9.51
CA LYS A 120 -10.13 -26.55 10.52
C LYS A 120 -8.99 -27.46 10.08
N GLU A 121 -9.02 -27.96 8.83
CA GLU A 121 -7.93 -28.80 8.29
C GLU A 121 -6.63 -27.98 8.12
N ALA A 122 -6.72 -26.72 7.63
CA ALA A 122 -5.57 -25.86 7.50
C ALA A 122 -4.84 -25.64 8.84
N VAL A 123 -5.56 -25.27 9.90
CA VAL A 123 -4.98 -25.08 11.24
C VAL A 123 -4.44 -26.38 11.82
N LYS A 124 -5.11 -27.51 11.60
CA LYS A 124 -4.65 -28.84 12.02
C LYS A 124 -3.32 -29.23 11.37
N ASN A 125 -3.07 -28.84 10.12
CA ASN A 125 -1.84 -29.15 9.40
C ASN A 125 -0.74 -28.14 9.70
N VAL A 126 -1.03 -26.85 9.70
CA VAL A 126 -0.07 -25.79 10.00
C VAL A 126 0.36 -25.84 11.49
N ARG A 127 -0.58 -25.99 12.40
CA ARG A 127 -0.39 -26.01 13.87
C ARG A 127 0.40 -24.80 14.38
N PRO A 128 -0.02 -23.56 14.03
CA PRO A 128 0.75 -22.38 14.39
C PRO A 128 0.66 -22.09 15.90
N GLU A 129 1.78 -21.72 16.51
CA GLU A 129 1.79 -21.16 17.85
C GLU A 129 1.21 -19.75 17.84
N ALA A 130 1.55 -18.96 16.78
CA ALA A 130 1.05 -17.60 16.59
C ALA A 130 0.53 -17.37 15.17
N MET A 131 -0.56 -16.60 15.08
CA MET A 131 -1.17 -16.12 13.84
C MET A 131 -1.15 -14.60 13.80
N ILE A 132 -0.64 -14.02 12.71
CA ILE A 132 -0.66 -12.58 12.43
C ILE A 132 -1.66 -12.29 11.33
N LEU A 133 -2.66 -11.48 11.66
CA LEU A 133 -3.63 -10.91 10.74
C LEU A 133 -3.23 -9.46 10.46
N LEU A 134 -2.87 -9.16 9.22
CA LEU A 134 -2.47 -7.81 8.85
C LEU A 134 -3.68 -6.93 8.54
N GLU A 135 -3.62 -5.68 8.95
CA GLU A 135 -4.67 -4.66 8.81
C GLU A 135 -6.03 -5.10 9.39
N THR A 136 -7.02 -5.49 8.58
CA THR A 136 -8.38 -5.85 9.05
C THR A 136 -8.81 -7.22 8.53
N GLU A 137 -7.89 -8.16 8.49
CA GLU A 137 -8.12 -9.51 7.95
C GLU A 137 -8.82 -10.44 8.98
N LEU A 138 -10.03 -10.05 9.40
CA LEU A 138 -10.83 -10.79 10.38
C LEU A 138 -11.62 -11.93 9.70
N TRP A 139 -11.07 -13.11 9.65
CA TRP A 139 -11.62 -14.32 9.03
C TRP A 139 -12.29 -15.23 10.07
N PRO A 140 -13.64 -15.31 10.12
CA PRO A 140 -14.35 -15.97 11.23
C PRO A 140 -14.01 -17.44 11.43
N ALA A 141 -13.91 -18.22 10.32
CA ALA A 141 -13.63 -19.64 10.44
C ALA A 141 -12.17 -19.91 10.83
N LEU A 142 -11.23 -19.13 10.27
CA LEU A 142 -9.82 -19.18 10.67
C LEU A 142 -9.65 -18.89 12.16
N ILE A 143 -10.16 -17.72 12.62
CA ILE A 143 -10.01 -17.28 14.02
C ILE A 143 -10.60 -18.35 14.96
N LYS A 144 -11.78 -18.90 14.63
CA LYS A 144 -12.38 -19.96 15.44
C LYS A 144 -11.48 -21.20 15.49
N ALA A 145 -10.97 -21.66 14.36
CA ALA A 145 -10.13 -22.85 14.30
C ALA A 145 -8.82 -22.65 15.08
N LEU A 146 -8.21 -21.46 15.02
CA LEU A 146 -7.03 -21.10 15.79
C LEU A 146 -7.29 -21.08 17.30
N LYS A 147 -8.43 -20.50 17.73
CA LYS A 147 -8.82 -20.53 19.15
C LYS A 147 -9.04 -21.96 19.67
N GLU A 148 -9.67 -22.82 18.85
CA GLU A 148 -9.85 -24.23 19.18
C GLU A 148 -8.52 -25.00 19.24
N HIS A 149 -7.52 -24.56 18.45
CA HIS A 149 -6.17 -25.11 18.47
C HIS A 149 -5.35 -24.61 19.66
N GLY A 150 -5.65 -23.43 20.21
CA GLY A 150 -4.88 -22.76 21.26
C GLY A 150 -3.79 -21.83 20.76
N SER A 151 -3.82 -21.45 19.47
CA SER A 151 -2.89 -20.49 18.89
C SER A 151 -3.12 -19.08 19.42
N LYS A 152 -2.07 -18.29 19.58
CA LYS A 152 -2.16 -16.85 19.81
C LYS A 152 -2.54 -16.13 18.53
N ILE A 153 -3.44 -15.15 18.62
CA ILE A 153 -3.97 -14.43 17.45
C ILE A 153 -3.71 -12.94 17.61
N PHE A 154 -2.94 -12.37 16.70
CA PHE A 154 -2.56 -10.97 16.71
C PHE A 154 -3.06 -10.24 15.47
N VAL A 155 -3.64 -9.06 15.67
CA VAL A 155 -3.90 -8.11 14.57
C VAL A 155 -2.78 -7.07 14.60
N VAL A 156 -2.01 -6.99 13.53
CA VAL A 156 -0.88 -6.08 13.41
C VAL A 156 -1.12 -5.07 12.30
N ASN A 157 -0.71 -3.82 12.52
CA ASN A 157 -0.99 -2.69 11.65
C ASN A 157 -2.51 -2.46 11.49
N GLY A 158 -3.27 -2.72 12.57
CA GLY A 158 -4.71 -2.82 12.58
C GLY A 158 -5.40 -1.50 12.20
N ARG A 159 -6.31 -1.56 11.22
CA ARG A 159 -7.10 -0.43 10.74
C ARG A 159 -8.55 -0.87 10.59
N ILE A 160 -9.48 -0.07 11.09
CA ILE A 160 -10.90 -0.39 10.96
C ILE A 160 -11.71 0.88 10.69
N THR A 161 -12.43 0.92 9.56
CA THR A 161 -13.29 2.05 9.23
C THR A 161 -14.56 2.04 10.06
N GLN A 162 -15.22 3.20 10.21
CA GLN A 162 -16.53 3.27 10.87
C GLN A 162 -17.58 2.40 10.18
N LYS A 163 -17.53 2.32 8.83
CA LYS A 163 -18.41 1.45 8.04
C LYS A 163 -18.20 -0.03 8.37
N SER A 164 -16.94 -0.46 8.45
CA SER A 164 -16.60 -1.84 8.82
C SER A 164 -17.05 -2.17 10.25
N LEU A 165 -16.77 -1.26 11.21
CA LEU A 165 -17.22 -1.41 12.58
C LEU A 165 -18.75 -1.57 12.66
N ASN A 166 -19.51 -0.72 11.97
CA ASN A 166 -20.98 -0.79 11.95
C ASN A 166 -21.48 -2.14 11.40
N ASN A 167 -20.77 -2.73 10.42
CA ASN A 167 -21.11 -4.05 9.90
C ASN A 167 -20.80 -5.17 10.91
N TYR A 168 -19.64 -5.14 11.56
CA TYR A 168 -19.28 -6.12 12.59
C TYR A 168 -20.21 -6.02 13.82
N MET A 169 -20.59 -4.83 14.21
CA MET A 169 -21.52 -4.58 15.34
C MET A 169 -22.96 -5.08 15.10
N LYS A 170 -23.29 -5.62 13.91
CA LYS A 170 -24.55 -6.35 13.70
C LYS A 170 -24.56 -7.72 14.41
N LEU A 171 -23.38 -8.28 14.70
CA LEU A 171 -23.20 -9.56 15.39
C LEU A 171 -22.14 -9.44 16.51
N PRO A 172 -22.32 -8.56 17.50
CA PRO A 172 -21.28 -8.25 18.49
C PRO A 172 -20.91 -9.46 19.34
N TRP A 173 -21.87 -10.33 19.67
CA TRP A 173 -21.64 -11.57 20.40
C TRP A 173 -20.69 -12.53 19.67
N LEU A 174 -20.76 -12.58 18.31
CA LEU A 174 -19.87 -13.41 17.51
C LEU A 174 -18.44 -12.84 17.52
N TRP A 175 -18.30 -11.55 17.32
CA TRP A 175 -16.98 -10.92 17.28
C TRP A 175 -16.31 -10.91 18.67
N ASN A 176 -17.05 -10.75 19.75
CA ASN A 176 -16.49 -10.92 21.09
C ASN A 176 -16.01 -12.35 21.34
N TYR A 177 -16.69 -13.37 20.82
CA TYR A 177 -16.22 -14.76 20.88
C TYR A 177 -14.94 -14.96 20.04
N LEU A 178 -14.82 -14.27 18.90
CA LEU A 178 -13.70 -14.32 17.96
C LEU A 178 -12.61 -13.27 18.27
N ALA A 179 -12.66 -12.62 19.43
CA ALA A 179 -11.70 -11.56 19.78
C ALA A 179 -10.27 -12.08 19.69
N PRO A 180 -9.35 -11.42 18.95
CA PRO A 180 -7.91 -11.71 18.97
C PRO A 180 -7.32 -11.51 20.36
N ASP A 181 -6.15 -12.04 20.64
CA ASP A 181 -5.45 -11.82 21.91
C ASP A 181 -4.94 -10.37 22.00
N ASP A 182 -4.17 -9.93 21.01
CA ASP A 182 -3.63 -8.56 20.95
C ASP A 182 -3.94 -7.90 19.62
N ILE A 183 -4.15 -6.58 19.66
CA ILE A 183 -4.37 -5.74 18.49
C ILE A 183 -3.46 -4.52 18.57
N LEU A 184 -2.56 -4.40 17.62
CA LEU A 184 -1.73 -3.21 17.42
C LEU A 184 -2.38 -2.32 16.34
N ALA A 185 -3.11 -1.30 16.78
CA ALA A 185 -3.86 -0.38 15.91
C ALA A 185 -2.97 0.77 15.42
N THR A 186 -3.16 1.25 14.19
CA THR A 186 -2.32 2.32 13.61
C THR A 186 -2.68 3.72 14.08
N THR A 187 -3.88 3.93 14.62
CA THR A 187 -4.33 5.23 15.13
C THR A 187 -5.17 5.07 16.39
N GLU A 188 -5.28 6.14 17.19
CA GLU A 188 -6.18 6.16 18.35
C GLU A 188 -7.65 5.93 17.93
N ASN A 189 -8.06 6.42 16.77
CA ASN A 189 -9.40 6.19 16.25
C ASN A 189 -9.65 4.72 15.91
N ASP A 190 -8.66 4.03 15.34
CA ASP A 190 -8.75 2.60 15.07
C ASP A 190 -8.77 1.82 16.40
N ALA A 191 -7.92 2.16 17.36
CA ALA A 191 -7.91 1.56 18.69
C ALA A 191 -9.25 1.69 19.40
N LYS A 192 -9.87 2.89 19.39
CA LYS A 192 -11.22 3.12 19.94
C LYS A 192 -12.28 2.25 19.28
N ARG A 193 -12.21 2.09 17.94
CA ARG A 193 -13.14 1.23 17.19
C ARG A 193 -12.94 -0.24 17.55
N PHE A 194 -11.69 -0.71 17.64
CA PHE A 194 -11.40 -2.08 18.05
C PHE A 194 -11.84 -2.36 19.49
N ARG A 195 -11.64 -1.44 20.46
CA ARG A 195 -12.14 -1.58 21.85
C ARG A 195 -13.66 -1.69 21.92
N ARG A 196 -14.39 -1.07 20.99
CA ARG A 196 -15.85 -1.23 20.88
C ARG A 196 -16.27 -2.59 20.33
N LEU A 197 -15.45 -3.19 19.46
CA LEU A 197 -15.72 -4.47 18.81
C LEU A 197 -15.29 -5.64 19.68
N PHE A 198 -14.13 -5.54 20.32
CA PHE A 198 -13.48 -6.59 21.09
C PHE A 198 -13.24 -6.13 22.52
N THR A 199 -14.03 -6.65 23.45
CA THR A 199 -13.96 -6.24 24.87
C THR A 199 -12.88 -7.01 25.66
N SER A 200 -12.38 -8.13 25.14
CA SER A 200 -11.40 -9.01 25.79
C SER A 200 -10.00 -8.93 25.20
N SER A 201 -9.80 -8.25 24.07
CA SER A 201 -8.49 -8.09 23.45
C SER A 201 -7.66 -7.02 24.17
N HIS A 202 -6.37 -7.24 24.29
CA HIS A 202 -5.42 -6.17 24.59
C HIS A 202 -5.19 -5.32 23.35
N ILE A 203 -5.31 -3.98 23.48
CA ILE A 203 -5.28 -3.08 22.32
C ILE A 203 -4.35 -1.92 22.58
N ASP A 204 -3.26 -1.88 21.81
CA ASP A 204 -2.26 -0.81 21.82
C ASP A 204 -2.19 -0.09 20.48
N ILE A 205 -1.50 1.06 20.48
CA ILE A 205 -1.24 1.86 19.29
C ILE A 205 0.18 1.58 18.83
N MET A 206 0.33 1.34 17.52
CA MET A 206 1.63 1.16 16.87
C MET A 206 1.87 2.18 15.76
N PRO A 207 3.09 2.61 15.48
CA PRO A 207 3.43 3.28 14.24
C PRO A 207 3.08 2.41 13.04
N ASN A 208 2.61 3.03 11.95
CA ASN A 208 2.26 2.26 10.75
C ASN A 208 3.53 1.73 10.07
N ILE A 209 3.62 0.41 9.86
CA ILE A 209 4.77 -0.27 9.24
C ILE A 209 5.11 0.31 7.85
N LYS A 210 4.14 0.92 7.16
CA LYS A 210 4.39 1.57 5.86
C LYS A 210 5.43 2.69 5.93
N PHE A 211 5.61 3.34 7.09
CA PHE A 211 6.67 4.33 7.29
C PHE A 211 8.06 3.71 7.38
N ASP A 212 8.18 2.48 7.89
CA ASP A 212 9.47 1.80 8.01
C ASP A 212 10.06 1.45 6.64
N ARG A 213 9.20 1.33 5.61
CA ARG A 213 9.61 1.10 4.22
C ARG A 213 10.16 2.35 3.53
N LEU A 214 9.86 3.52 4.06
CA LEU A 214 10.34 4.78 3.52
C LEU A 214 11.79 4.98 3.95
N LYS A 215 12.71 4.37 3.19
CA LYS A 215 14.14 4.63 3.36
C LYS A 215 14.42 6.05 2.85
N SER A 216 15.42 6.73 3.45
CA SER A 216 15.98 7.93 2.84
C SER A 216 16.48 7.54 1.45
N ASN A 217 15.73 7.89 0.42
CA ASN A 217 16.10 7.61 -0.96
C ASN A 217 17.29 8.50 -1.31
N THR A 218 18.49 8.01 -1.06
CA THR A 218 19.67 8.49 -1.79
C THR A 218 19.48 8.04 -3.24
N ILE A 219 19.04 8.98 -4.08
CA ILE A 219 18.96 8.74 -5.53
C ILE A 219 20.38 8.40 -5.98
N PRO A 220 20.62 7.27 -6.66
CA PRO A 220 21.93 6.98 -7.18
C PRO A 220 22.38 8.15 -8.09
N GLU A 221 23.51 8.73 -7.77
CA GLU A 221 24.07 9.91 -8.49
C GLU A 221 24.09 9.70 -10.01
N SER A 222 24.37 8.47 -10.46
CA SER A 222 24.36 8.09 -11.87
C SER A 222 23.01 8.27 -12.57
N LYS A 223 21.87 8.01 -11.87
CA LYS A 223 20.53 8.20 -12.46
C LYS A 223 20.11 9.67 -12.48
N ALA A 224 20.46 10.43 -11.45
CA ALA A 224 20.21 11.87 -11.40
C ALA A 224 21.01 12.61 -12.51
N THR A 225 22.25 12.21 -12.74
CA THR A 225 23.12 12.81 -13.75
C THR A 225 22.63 12.56 -15.19
N SER A 226 22.14 11.34 -15.49
CA SER A 226 21.64 11.01 -16.84
C SER A 226 20.37 11.79 -17.19
N LEU A 227 19.47 12.03 -16.23
CA LEU A 227 18.25 12.81 -16.41
C LEU A 227 18.53 14.32 -16.42
N GLY A 228 19.55 14.82 -15.70
CA GLY A 228 19.97 16.21 -15.72
C GLY A 228 20.42 16.69 -17.12
N ASN A 229 20.76 15.76 -18.01
CA ASN A 229 21.15 16.07 -19.39
C ASN A 229 19.97 16.25 -20.36
N ILE A 230 18.73 16.01 -19.94
CA ILE A 230 17.55 16.14 -20.80
C ILE A 230 16.74 17.42 -20.58
N VAL A 231 16.87 18.05 -19.43
CA VAL A 231 16.21 19.34 -19.11
C VAL A 231 17.27 20.43 -18.96
N ASN A 232 17.03 21.59 -19.56
CA ASN A 232 17.92 22.73 -19.37
C ASN A 232 17.82 23.24 -17.92
N SER A 233 18.96 23.52 -17.29
CA SER A 233 19.02 24.09 -15.92
C SER A 233 18.23 25.38 -15.76
N ASP A 234 18.08 26.14 -16.85
CA ASP A 234 17.41 27.45 -16.87
C ASP A 234 15.92 27.35 -17.22
N SER A 235 15.41 26.13 -17.46
CA SER A 235 14.00 25.91 -17.77
C SER A 235 13.28 25.33 -16.56
N PRO A 236 12.23 25.99 -16.06
CA PRO A 236 11.41 25.40 -15.02
C PRO A 236 10.86 24.06 -15.46
N PHE A 237 10.94 23.04 -14.60
CA PHE A 237 10.50 21.70 -14.92
C PHE A 237 9.34 21.26 -14.01
N VAL A 238 8.22 20.89 -14.63
CA VAL A 238 7.00 20.45 -13.94
C VAL A 238 6.79 18.96 -14.16
N VAL A 239 6.50 18.22 -13.11
CA VAL A 239 6.16 16.80 -13.20
C VAL A 239 4.66 16.59 -12.96
N LEU A 240 3.99 15.98 -13.95
CA LEU A 240 2.61 15.51 -13.85
C LEU A 240 2.66 13.99 -13.71
N ALA A 241 2.64 13.52 -12.46
CA ALA A 241 3.00 12.17 -12.07
C ALA A 241 1.80 11.23 -12.00
N SER A 242 1.96 10.00 -12.49
CA SER A 242 1.02 8.87 -12.28
C SER A 242 -0.42 9.16 -12.71
N ILE A 243 -0.58 9.81 -13.86
CA ILE A 243 -1.86 10.28 -14.38
C ILE A 243 -2.76 9.10 -14.76
N ARG A 244 -3.99 9.10 -14.24
CA ARG A 244 -5.02 8.09 -14.51
C ARG A 244 -5.94 8.56 -15.62
N GLN A 245 -6.52 7.62 -16.37
CA GLN A 245 -7.40 7.89 -17.52
C GLN A 245 -8.55 8.85 -17.18
N ASP A 246 -9.19 8.70 -16.03
CA ASP A 246 -10.36 9.47 -15.62
C ASP A 246 -10.06 10.98 -15.37
N GLU A 247 -8.77 11.32 -15.18
CA GLU A 247 -8.34 12.70 -14.91
C GLU A 247 -7.58 13.35 -16.09
N GLU A 248 -7.38 12.65 -17.21
CA GLU A 248 -6.62 13.12 -18.37
C GLU A 248 -7.12 14.46 -18.90
N LYS A 249 -8.46 14.66 -18.97
CA LYS A 249 -9.05 15.95 -19.38
C LYS A 249 -8.67 17.10 -18.46
N ASN A 250 -8.57 16.84 -17.17
CA ASN A 250 -8.14 17.84 -16.20
C ASN A 250 -6.64 18.16 -16.38
N VAL A 251 -5.82 17.13 -16.62
CA VAL A 251 -4.38 17.28 -16.82
C VAL A 251 -4.08 18.02 -18.14
N GLU A 252 -4.85 17.77 -19.20
CA GLU A 252 -4.79 18.54 -20.44
C GLU A 252 -4.99 20.05 -20.19
N GLN A 253 -6.00 20.41 -19.39
CA GLN A 253 -6.24 21.81 -19.01
C GLN A 253 -5.08 22.39 -18.17
N ILE A 254 -4.47 21.61 -17.29
CA ILE A 254 -3.28 22.02 -16.53
C ILE A 254 -2.12 22.31 -17.48
N ILE A 255 -1.85 21.43 -18.44
CA ILE A 255 -0.80 21.62 -19.45
C ILE A 255 -1.04 22.91 -20.25
N ALA A 256 -2.27 23.11 -20.75
CA ALA A 256 -2.65 24.29 -21.51
C ALA A 256 -2.46 25.58 -20.68
N TYR A 257 -2.87 25.58 -19.42
CA TYR A 257 -2.71 26.74 -18.53
C TYR A 257 -1.22 27.07 -18.27
N ILE A 258 -0.41 26.06 -17.95
CA ILE A 258 1.03 26.26 -17.69
C ILE A 258 1.68 26.85 -18.94
N LYS A 259 1.43 26.29 -20.11
CA LYS A 259 2.02 26.75 -21.37
C LYS A 259 1.59 28.16 -21.76
N ALA A 260 0.34 28.54 -21.48
CA ALA A 260 -0.15 29.90 -21.72
C ALA A 260 0.52 30.94 -20.81
N LYS A 261 0.91 30.56 -19.57
CA LYS A 261 1.49 31.44 -18.58
C LYS A 261 3.02 31.41 -18.53
N ASN A 262 3.63 30.29 -18.90
CA ASN A 262 5.07 30.09 -18.93
C ASN A 262 5.46 29.22 -20.13
N THR A 263 5.82 29.85 -21.23
CA THR A 263 6.16 29.18 -22.50
C THR A 263 7.49 28.43 -22.43
N SER A 264 8.35 28.71 -21.45
CA SER A 264 9.64 28.04 -21.28
C SER A 264 9.58 26.79 -20.40
N ALA A 265 8.49 26.60 -19.66
CA ALA A 265 8.35 25.44 -18.76
C ALA A 265 8.35 24.11 -19.53
N VAL A 266 9.24 23.23 -19.18
CA VAL A 266 9.27 21.84 -19.64
C VAL A 266 8.33 21.01 -18.73
N ILE A 267 7.54 20.13 -19.32
CA ILE A 267 6.58 19.31 -18.58
C ILE A 267 6.91 17.83 -18.76
N GLY A 268 7.20 17.11 -17.69
CA GLY A 268 7.27 15.65 -17.67
C GLY A 268 5.89 15.06 -17.38
N LEU A 269 5.33 14.36 -18.34
CA LEU A 269 4.02 13.72 -18.24
C LEU A 269 4.17 12.22 -18.07
N PHE A 270 3.71 11.68 -16.93
CA PHE A 270 3.83 10.28 -16.54
C PHE A 270 2.45 9.62 -16.48
N PRO A 271 1.97 8.96 -17.55
CA PRO A 271 0.78 8.14 -17.48
C PRO A 271 0.98 6.96 -16.52
N ARG A 272 -0.05 6.64 -15.71
CA ARG A 272 0.03 5.53 -14.75
C ARG A 272 0.12 4.15 -15.43
N HIS A 273 -0.49 4.03 -16.63
CA HIS A 273 -0.57 2.79 -17.37
C HIS A 273 0.01 2.97 -18.77
N GLU A 274 0.86 2.04 -19.19
CA GLU A 274 1.54 2.04 -20.48
C GLU A 274 0.57 2.14 -21.67
N GLN A 275 -0.59 1.50 -21.55
CA GLN A 275 -1.64 1.52 -22.59
C GLN A 275 -2.15 2.94 -22.90
N ARG A 276 -1.89 3.93 -22.02
CA ARG A 276 -2.30 5.32 -22.22
C ARG A 276 -1.31 6.17 -23.01
N ILE A 277 -0.10 5.67 -23.25
CA ILE A 277 0.96 6.42 -23.97
C ILE A 277 0.45 6.88 -25.34
N ARG A 278 -0.09 5.96 -26.16
CA ARG A 278 -0.61 6.29 -27.50
C ARG A 278 -1.74 7.32 -27.45
N ALA A 279 -2.64 7.20 -26.49
CA ALA A 279 -3.70 8.18 -26.33
C ALA A 279 -3.17 9.58 -25.99
N TRP A 280 -2.12 9.66 -25.17
CA TRP A 280 -1.47 10.93 -24.87
C TRP A 280 -0.68 11.49 -26.05
N GLU A 281 -0.06 10.67 -26.89
CA GLU A 281 0.54 11.11 -28.17
C GLU A 281 -0.49 11.83 -29.05
N ASP A 282 -1.69 11.23 -29.18
CA ASP A 282 -2.77 11.81 -29.99
C ASP A 282 -3.31 13.10 -29.36
N ILE A 283 -3.50 13.14 -28.04
CA ILE A 283 -3.95 14.35 -27.35
C ILE A 283 -2.94 15.49 -27.57
N LEU A 284 -1.65 15.25 -27.35
CA LEU A 284 -0.60 16.27 -27.45
C LEU A 284 -0.46 16.78 -28.90
N ARG A 285 -0.55 15.87 -29.89
CA ARG A 285 -0.51 16.19 -31.32
C ARG A 285 -1.72 17.02 -31.72
N ASN A 286 -2.94 16.61 -31.36
CA ASN A 286 -4.17 17.30 -31.74
C ASN A 286 -4.29 18.70 -31.11
N LYS A 287 -3.66 18.92 -29.96
CA LYS A 287 -3.60 20.22 -29.28
C LYS A 287 -2.42 21.08 -29.74
N GLY A 288 -1.61 20.61 -30.68
CA GLY A 288 -0.47 21.36 -31.22
C GLY A 288 0.65 21.60 -30.20
N HIS A 289 0.75 20.76 -29.18
CA HIS A 289 1.85 20.86 -28.22
C HIS A 289 3.14 20.33 -28.84
N GLN A 290 4.26 21.01 -28.59
CA GLN A 290 5.57 20.44 -28.81
C GLN A 290 5.81 19.35 -27.78
N TRP A 291 6.09 18.12 -28.23
CA TRP A 291 6.30 16.99 -27.35
C TRP A 291 7.27 15.96 -27.90
N GLU A 292 7.88 15.19 -27.02
CA GLU A 292 8.77 14.08 -27.35
C GLU A 292 8.54 12.89 -26.41
N LEU A 293 8.71 11.65 -26.91
CA LEU A 293 8.77 10.46 -26.07
C LEU A 293 10.08 10.44 -25.28
N ARG A 294 10.03 10.13 -23.99
CA ARG A 294 11.21 10.03 -23.14
C ARG A 294 12.26 9.07 -23.70
N SER A 295 11.83 7.93 -24.25
CA SER A 295 12.73 6.94 -24.88
C SER A 295 13.53 7.48 -26.06
N LYS A 296 13.05 8.54 -26.71
CA LYS A 296 13.69 9.19 -27.86
C LYS A 296 14.57 10.37 -27.47
N VAL A 297 14.41 10.91 -26.27
CA VAL A 297 15.20 12.05 -25.78
C VAL A 297 16.61 11.61 -25.43
N LYS A 298 17.59 12.05 -26.22
CA LYS A 298 19.02 11.76 -26.02
C LYS A 298 19.82 12.98 -25.55
N SER A 299 19.28 14.17 -25.67
CA SER A 299 19.89 15.44 -25.31
C SER A 299 18.87 16.40 -24.73
N LYS A 300 19.30 17.60 -24.35
CA LYS A 300 18.41 18.61 -23.81
C LYS A 300 17.26 18.94 -24.76
N VAL A 301 16.04 18.86 -24.25
CA VAL A 301 14.84 19.24 -25.02
C VAL A 301 14.72 20.76 -25.12
N SER A 302 14.00 21.22 -26.12
CA SER A 302 13.67 22.65 -26.28
C SER A 302 12.77 23.14 -25.15
N ARG A 303 12.86 24.44 -24.82
CA ARG A 303 11.97 25.09 -23.86
C ARG A 303 10.51 24.88 -24.29
N GLY A 304 9.63 24.67 -23.31
CA GLY A 304 8.22 24.45 -23.57
C GLY A 304 7.84 23.07 -24.11
N THR A 305 8.76 22.10 -24.15
CA THR A 305 8.44 20.73 -24.57
C THR A 305 7.70 19.97 -23.49
N VAL A 306 6.72 19.14 -23.89
CA VAL A 306 6.15 18.09 -23.06
C VAL A 306 6.91 16.79 -23.31
N ILE A 307 7.59 16.27 -22.30
CA ILE A 307 8.22 14.94 -22.37
C ILE A 307 7.17 13.93 -21.92
N LEU A 308 6.69 13.11 -22.83
CA LEU A 308 5.79 12.00 -22.53
C LEU A 308 6.62 10.80 -22.08
N TRP A 309 6.46 10.40 -20.81
CA TRP A 309 7.26 9.35 -20.22
C TRP A 309 6.72 7.97 -20.54
N ASP A 310 7.46 7.23 -21.34
CA ASP A 310 7.21 5.85 -21.78
C ASP A 310 8.23 4.85 -21.19
N ILE A 311 9.03 5.28 -20.21
CA ILE A 311 10.02 4.46 -19.50
C ILE A 311 9.63 4.39 -18.02
N PHE A 312 9.60 3.18 -17.44
CA PHE A 312 9.29 2.98 -16.04
C PHE A 312 10.52 3.11 -15.12
N GLY A 313 10.30 3.48 -13.84
CA GLY A 313 11.34 3.51 -12.81
C GLY A 313 12.17 4.79 -12.77
N GLU A 314 11.86 5.81 -13.58
CA GLU A 314 12.56 7.11 -13.57
C GLU A 314 11.85 8.21 -12.78
N LEU A 315 10.62 7.99 -12.30
CA LEU A 315 9.78 9.03 -11.69
C LEU A 315 10.44 9.68 -10.46
N THR A 316 10.97 8.86 -9.54
CA THR A 316 11.64 9.36 -8.32
C THR A 316 12.85 10.24 -8.69
N SER A 317 13.69 9.79 -9.63
CA SER A 317 14.82 10.59 -10.10
C SER A 317 14.39 11.87 -10.82
N THR A 318 13.23 11.84 -11.48
CA THR A 318 12.68 13.01 -12.17
C THR A 318 12.17 14.07 -11.19
N TYR A 319 11.62 13.68 -10.03
CA TYR A 319 11.26 14.63 -8.97
C TYR A 319 12.48 15.46 -8.48
N SER A 320 13.68 14.91 -8.48
CA SER A 320 14.87 15.65 -8.08
C SER A 320 15.20 16.83 -8.99
N LEU A 321 14.71 16.83 -10.22
CA LEU A 321 14.88 17.90 -11.20
C LEU A 321 13.69 18.86 -11.23
N ALA A 322 12.52 18.46 -10.73
CA ALA A 322 11.28 19.21 -10.87
C ALA A 322 11.28 20.50 -10.01
N THR A 323 10.66 21.55 -10.48
CA THR A 323 10.36 22.78 -9.71
C THR A 323 9.03 22.60 -8.97
N SER A 324 8.08 21.92 -9.56
CA SER A 324 6.76 21.61 -8.98
C SER A 324 6.27 20.27 -9.48
N ALA A 325 5.39 19.59 -8.72
CA ALA A 325 4.81 18.34 -9.12
C ALA A 325 3.33 18.22 -8.70
N PHE A 326 2.52 17.73 -9.62
CA PHE A 326 1.17 17.22 -9.35
C PHE A 326 1.21 15.68 -9.35
N VAL A 327 0.62 15.07 -8.34
CA VAL A 327 0.50 13.61 -8.22
C VAL A 327 -0.95 13.19 -8.49
N GLY A 328 -1.12 12.48 -9.59
CA GLY A 328 -2.42 12.08 -10.13
C GLY A 328 -3.11 10.96 -9.35
N GLY A 329 -4.22 10.46 -9.93
CA GLY A 329 -5.15 9.56 -9.26
C GLY A 329 -5.91 10.24 -8.12
N SER A 330 -5.86 11.55 -8.04
CA SER A 330 -6.33 12.34 -6.90
C SER A 330 -7.37 13.43 -7.24
N LEU A 331 -7.52 13.84 -8.50
CA LEU A 331 -8.59 14.76 -8.94
C LEU A 331 -9.93 14.06 -9.19
N LYS A 332 -9.94 12.74 -9.21
CA LYS A 332 -11.11 11.87 -9.31
C LYS A 332 -11.06 10.83 -8.17
N PRO A 333 -12.18 10.20 -7.82
CA PRO A 333 -12.23 9.25 -6.69
C PRO A 333 -11.49 7.93 -6.99
N LEU A 334 -10.17 8.04 -7.21
CA LEU A 334 -9.27 6.94 -7.55
C LEU A 334 -8.29 6.58 -6.41
N GLY A 335 -8.40 7.29 -5.28
CA GLY A 335 -7.67 7.01 -4.03
C GLY A 335 -6.25 7.58 -3.94
N GLY A 336 -5.81 8.35 -4.93
CA GLY A 336 -4.47 8.95 -4.94
C GLY A 336 -3.34 7.99 -5.35
N GLN A 337 -2.16 8.57 -5.57
CA GLN A 337 -0.91 7.86 -5.84
C GLN A 337 0.18 8.30 -4.87
N ASN A 338 1.34 7.61 -4.85
CA ASN A 338 2.41 7.86 -3.90
C ASN A 338 3.05 9.23 -4.07
N PHE A 339 2.75 10.14 -3.17
CA PHE A 339 3.31 11.49 -3.12
C PHE A 339 4.55 11.62 -2.19
N LEU A 340 4.83 10.60 -1.38
CA LEU A 340 5.96 10.63 -0.44
C LEU A 340 7.31 10.62 -1.16
N GLU A 341 7.37 10.03 -2.36
CA GLU A 341 8.55 10.06 -3.21
C GLU A 341 8.93 11.49 -3.63
N ALA A 342 7.95 12.34 -3.94
CA ALA A 342 8.20 13.74 -4.27
C ALA A 342 8.78 14.50 -3.07
N ILE A 343 8.24 14.26 -1.86
CA ILE A 343 8.74 14.88 -0.61
C ILE A 343 10.19 14.49 -0.35
N SER A 344 10.53 13.20 -0.53
CA SER A 344 11.91 12.72 -0.34
C SER A 344 12.92 13.37 -1.31
N CYS A 345 12.43 13.87 -2.44
CA CYS A 345 13.21 14.63 -3.42
C CYS A 345 13.16 16.16 -3.23
N GLY A 346 12.55 16.63 -2.13
CA GLY A 346 12.46 18.06 -1.81
C GLY A 346 11.41 18.83 -2.61
N ILE A 347 10.37 18.16 -3.08
CA ILE A 347 9.21 18.77 -3.72
C ILE A 347 8.02 18.72 -2.77
N VAL A 348 7.27 19.81 -2.66
CA VAL A 348 5.95 19.83 -2.05
C VAL A 348 4.94 19.37 -3.10
N PRO A 349 4.47 18.11 -3.08
CA PRO A 349 3.55 17.62 -4.09
C PRO A 349 2.19 18.31 -3.94
N ILE A 350 1.55 18.53 -5.09
CA ILE A 350 0.17 18.95 -5.18
C ILE A 350 -0.67 17.70 -5.46
N ILE A 351 -1.74 17.49 -4.69
CA ILE A 351 -2.69 16.38 -4.86
C ILE A 351 -4.12 16.93 -4.99
N GLY A 352 -5.02 16.14 -5.54
CA GLY A 352 -6.45 16.41 -5.51
C GLY A 352 -7.11 15.97 -4.19
N PRO A 353 -8.46 16.09 -4.09
CA PRO A 353 -9.18 15.79 -2.86
C PRO A 353 -9.32 14.30 -2.56
N TYR A 354 -9.06 13.41 -3.52
CA TYR A 354 -9.26 11.96 -3.39
C TYR A 354 -7.94 11.23 -3.21
N TRP A 355 -7.50 11.05 -1.96
CA TRP A 355 -6.25 10.37 -1.61
C TRP A 355 -6.41 9.33 -0.49
N ASP A 356 -7.55 8.68 -0.47
CA ASP A 356 -7.97 7.71 0.55
C ASP A 356 -6.97 6.57 0.77
N ASN A 357 -6.26 6.14 -0.27
CA ASN A 357 -5.22 5.11 -0.17
C ASN A 357 -4.01 5.57 0.66
N PHE A 358 -3.87 6.87 0.90
CA PHE A 358 -2.76 7.48 1.61
C PHE A 358 -3.17 8.15 2.94
N LEU A 359 -4.43 8.04 3.37
CA LEU A 359 -4.88 8.57 4.68
C LEU A 359 -4.08 8.00 5.86
N TRP A 360 -3.43 6.86 5.67
CA TRP A 360 -2.53 6.30 6.66
C TRP A 360 -1.30 7.17 6.96
N VAL A 361 -0.96 8.09 6.07
CA VAL A 361 0.13 9.06 6.25
C VAL A 361 -0.22 10.07 7.33
N GLY A 362 -1.52 10.40 7.50
CA GLY A 362 -2.03 11.41 8.41
C GLY A 362 -2.32 12.74 7.69
N GLU A 363 -3.43 13.37 8.06
CA GLU A 363 -3.86 14.65 7.46
C GLU A 363 -2.94 15.82 7.86
N GLU A 364 -2.23 15.69 8.98
CA GLU A 364 -1.29 16.68 9.47
C GLU A 364 -0.13 16.96 8.50
N ILE A 365 0.15 16.07 7.54
CA ILE A 365 1.16 16.31 6.50
C ILE A 365 0.81 17.54 5.64
N CYS A 366 -0.48 17.78 5.42
CA CYS A 366 -0.96 18.98 4.73
C CYS A 366 -0.79 20.21 5.60
N ASN A 367 -1.10 20.14 6.90
CA ASN A 367 -0.96 21.25 7.85
C ASN A 367 0.51 21.68 8.03
N LEU A 368 1.44 20.74 7.91
CA LEU A 368 2.89 20.98 7.95
C LEU A 368 3.45 21.59 6.64
N GLY A 369 2.61 21.72 5.62
CA GLY A 369 2.98 22.22 4.30
C GLY A 369 3.89 21.29 3.50
N LEU A 370 3.92 19.99 3.84
CA LEU A 370 4.65 18.97 3.10
C LEU A 370 3.87 18.43 1.90
N VAL A 371 2.54 18.62 1.90
CA VAL A 371 1.63 18.32 0.80
C VAL A 371 0.64 19.46 0.67
N ARG A 372 0.26 19.81 -0.56
CA ARG A 372 -0.80 20.78 -0.82
C ARG A 372 -1.96 20.09 -1.54
N GLN A 373 -3.14 20.26 -0.99
CA GLN A 373 -4.37 19.72 -1.55
C GLN A 373 -5.08 20.79 -2.38
N ALA A 374 -5.46 20.44 -3.60
CA ALA A 374 -6.23 21.28 -4.52
C ALA A 374 -7.61 20.67 -4.75
N SER A 375 -8.67 21.47 -4.79
CA SER A 375 -10.05 21.03 -5.03
C SER A 375 -10.38 20.83 -6.52
N SER A 376 -9.55 21.39 -7.41
CA SER A 376 -9.78 21.41 -8.85
C SER A 376 -8.49 21.51 -9.66
N TRP A 377 -8.56 21.19 -10.96
CA TRP A 377 -7.42 21.35 -11.86
C TRP A 377 -6.95 22.80 -11.96
N GLN A 378 -7.87 23.79 -11.82
CA GLN A 378 -7.53 25.21 -11.83
C GLN A 378 -6.63 25.58 -10.65
N GLU A 379 -6.93 25.05 -9.47
CA GLU A 379 -6.09 25.25 -8.29
C GLU A 379 -4.74 24.55 -8.45
N VAL A 380 -4.70 23.32 -8.97
CA VAL A 380 -3.44 22.64 -9.29
C VAL A 380 -2.59 23.51 -10.21
N ALA A 381 -3.15 24.00 -11.30
CA ALA A 381 -2.44 24.83 -12.27
C ALA A 381 -1.91 26.13 -11.67
N LYS A 382 -2.71 26.81 -10.82
CA LYS A 382 -2.30 28.02 -10.10
C LYS A 382 -1.17 27.75 -9.11
N MET A 383 -1.25 26.63 -8.35
CA MET A 383 -0.21 26.25 -7.40
C MET A 383 1.11 25.94 -8.12
N ILE A 384 1.06 25.19 -9.24
CA ILE A 384 2.22 24.94 -10.09
C ILE A 384 2.81 26.27 -10.57
N PHE A 385 2.01 27.16 -11.11
CA PHE A 385 2.48 28.46 -11.60
C PHE A 385 3.14 29.29 -10.50
N ASN A 386 2.60 29.27 -9.29
CA ASN A 386 3.21 29.94 -8.13
C ASN A 386 4.59 29.34 -7.78
N ASP A 387 4.75 28.01 -7.84
CA ASP A 387 6.02 27.36 -7.60
C ASP A 387 7.08 27.69 -8.65
N LEU A 388 6.66 27.85 -9.91
CA LEU A 388 7.56 28.26 -10.99
C LEU A 388 8.15 29.66 -10.76
N ASN A 389 7.39 30.55 -10.13
CA ASN A 389 7.84 31.91 -9.79
C ASN A 389 8.55 31.98 -8.44
N ASN A 390 8.15 31.14 -7.49
CA ASN A 390 8.65 31.12 -6.11
C ASN A 390 8.91 29.69 -5.65
N PRO A 391 9.98 29.04 -6.14
CA PRO A 391 10.23 27.65 -5.83
C PRO A 391 10.49 27.43 -4.34
N PRO A 392 9.83 26.47 -3.70
CA PRO A 392 10.08 26.12 -2.30
C PRO A 392 11.52 25.65 -2.07
N SER A 393 12.04 25.86 -0.87
CA SER A 393 13.40 25.42 -0.50
C SER A 393 13.45 23.89 -0.36
N ARG A 394 14.13 23.21 -1.29
CA ARG A 394 14.29 21.75 -1.31
C ARG A 394 14.86 21.18 -0.01
N SER A 395 15.93 21.78 0.49
CA SER A 395 16.61 21.31 1.71
C SER A 395 15.67 21.30 2.92
N LYS A 396 14.86 22.37 3.08
CA LYS A 396 13.86 22.46 4.15
C LYS A 396 12.75 21.40 3.99
N ILE A 397 12.34 21.09 2.77
CA ILE A 397 11.31 20.08 2.52
C ILE A 397 11.85 18.68 2.84
N ILE A 398 13.07 18.38 2.40
CA ILE A 398 13.74 17.10 2.69
C ILE A 398 13.88 16.91 4.19
N GLU A 399 14.41 17.92 4.91
CA GLU A 399 14.58 17.88 6.36
C GLU A 399 13.26 17.63 7.09
N LYS A 400 12.22 18.42 6.78
CA LYS A 400 10.89 18.25 7.38
C LYS A 400 10.28 16.89 7.02
N GLY A 401 10.43 16.44 5.77
CA GLY A 401 9.93 15.15 5.32
C GLY A 401 10.61 13.98 6.02
N LEU A 402 11.93 14.02 6.16
CA LEU A 402 12.69 13.01 6.90
C LEU A 402 12.28 12.97 8.39
N THR A 403 12.14 14.15 9.03
CA THR A 403 11.67 14.25 10.42
C THR A 403 10.28 13.65 10.55
N TYR A 404 9.36 14.01 9.66
CA TYR A 404 7.99 13.50 9.65
C TYR A 404 7.93 11.97 9.55
N VAL A 405 8.73 11.38 8.66
CA VAL A 405 8.81 9.93 8.47
C VAL A 405 9.45 9.26 9.68
N LYS A 406 10.59 9.79 10.17
CA LYS A 406 11.35 9.22 11.30
C LYS A 406 10.53 9.15 12.60
N GLU A 407 9.75 10.19 12.89
CA GLU A 407 8.87 10.23 14.07
C GLU A 407 7.73 9.18 14.02
N ARG A 408 7.43 8.64 12.83
CA ARG A 408 6.37 7.67 12.58
C ARG A 408 6.86 6.27 12.26
N GLN A 409 8.18 6.03 12.33
CA GLN A 409 8.81 4.71 12.17
C GLN A 409 8.79 3.91 13.48
N GLY A 410 9.16 2.63 13.40
CA GLY A 410 9.26 1.71 14.54
C GLY A 410 8.09 0.73 14.64
N GLY A 411 7.15 0.77 13.70
CA GLY A 411 6.01 -0.15 13.67
C GLY A 411 6.45 -1.60 13.51
N THR A 412 7.41 -1.86 12.63
CA THR A 412 7.95 -3.21 12.41
C THR A 412 8.63 -3.74 13.67
N ASP A 413 9.38 -2.90 14.40
CA ASP A 413 10.02 -3.30 15.66
C ASP A 413 9.00 -3.70 16.73
N MET A 414 7.92 -2.92 16.84
CA MET A 414 6.87 -3.23 17.79
C MET A 414 6.14 -4.53 17.45
N ALA A 415 5.86 -4.76 16.15
CA ALA A 415 5.28 -6.01 15.67
C ALA A 415 6.18 -7.21 15.94
N CYS A 416 7.48 -7.10 15.62
CA CYS A 416 8.45 -8.18 15.85
C CYS A 416 8.56 -8.53 17.33
N ARG A 417 8.67 -7.54 18.23
CA ARG A 417 8.69 -7.80 19.69
C ARG A 417 7.45 -8.55 20.18
N LEU A 418 6.25 -8.18 19.69
CA LEU A 418 5.02 -8.88 20.05
C LEU A 418 5.08 -10.35 19.61
N ILE A 419 5.54 -10.61 18.38
CA ILE A 419 5.64 -11.94 17.81
C ILE A 419 6.69 -12.77 18.54
N GLU A 420 7.88 -12.23 18.77
CA GLU A 420 9.01 -12.89 19.43
C GLU A 420 8.68 -13.29 20.89
N ASN A 421 7.89 -12.49 21.59
CA ASN A 421 7.41 -12.82 22.92
C ASN A 421 6.37 -13.95 22.96
N ALA A 422 5.77 -14.28 21.82
CA ALA A 422 4.73 -15.30 21.70
C ALA A 422 5.27 -16.66 21.20
N LEU A 423 6.49 -16.69 20.65
CA LEU A 423 7.20 -17.87 20.13
C LEU A 423 8.24 -18.40 21.11
#